data_ee5653f9c2b8c963d939813a4cbae675
#
_entry.id   ee5653f9c2b8c963d939813a4cbae675
#
_cell.length_a   1.000
_cell.length_b   1.000
_cell.length_c   1.000
_cell.angle_alpha   90.00
_cell.angle_beta   90.00
_cell.angle_gamma   90.00
#
_symmetry.space_group_name_H-M   'P 1'
#
loop_
_entity.id
_entity.type
_entity.pdbx_description
1 polymer ?
#
loop_
_entity_poly.entity_id
_entity_poly.type
_entity_poly.pdbx_seq_one_letter_code
_entity_poly.pdbx_strand_id
1 'polypeptide(L)'
;MSVLSTDLTEIASRLCSAGKGILASDESPSTMGKRLVKAGKDNTPETRRQYRGLFYGAELGGAISGAILHPEALDMKLDDGRSFVEALHSQGIMVGVKVDEGLEPMEASCGAYEGETSTKGLETLEERLATYHEKGARFAKWRAAMPICKDEYRISRAAIEKNAAQLAAYAELCIAHGILPIVEPEILIDGDHDGGVYFVETRKVLGECMHALVQRGVRLDHILLKCQMVTPGVDWKGNGPWRDPATIARWTLDALRQTV
;
A
#
# COMPACT_ATOMS: atom_id res chain seq x y z
N MET A 1 -4.90 -3.13 -25.56
CA MET A 1 -5.06 -4.06 -24.42
C MET A 1 -6.14 -3.51 -23.51
N SER A 2 -7.02 -4.36 -23.01
CA SER A 2 -8.16 -3.95 -22.18
C SER A 2 -7.74 -3.56 -20.77
N VAL A 3 -8.24 -2.45 -20.22
CA VAL A 3 -8.06 -2.10 -18.80
C VAL A 3 -8.82 -3.04 -17.86
N LEU A 4 -9.66 -3.91 -18.42
CA LEU A 4 -10.47 -4.89 -17.71
C LEU A 4 -9.92 -6.32 -17.84
N SER A 5 -8.63 -6.48 -18.22
CA SER A 5 -7.98 -7.80 -18.21
C SER A 5 -8.04 -8.43 -16.82
N THR A 6 -8.19 -9.76 -16.78
CA THR A 6 -8.10 -10.59 -15.57
C THR A 6 -6.84 -11.44 -15.55
N ASP A 7 -5.99 -11.35 -16.56
CA ASP A 7 -4.66 -11.95 -16.54
C ASP A 7 -3.74 -11.14 -15.63
N LEU A 8 -3.37 -11.73 -14.51
CA LEU A 8 -2.56 -11.06 -13.46
C LEU A 8 -1.17 -10.68 -13.96
N THR A 9 -0.57 -11.49 -14.83
CA THR A 9 0.72 -11.17 -15.44
C THR A 9 0.62 -9.94 -16.36
N GLU A 10 -0.45 -9.85 -17.14
CA GLU A 10 -0.73 -8.66 -17.98
C GLU A 10 -0.99 -7.44 -17.11
N ILE A 11 -1.78 -7.56 -16.04
CA ILE A 11 -2.07 -6.47 -15.10
C ILE A 11 -0.78 -5.96 -14.47
N ALA A 12 0.07 -6.85 -13.95
CA ALA A 12 1.35 -6.49 -13.35
C ALA A 12 2.27 -5.76 -14.34
N SER A 13 2.41 -6.31 -15.56
CA SER A 13 3.22 -5.70 -16.63
C SER A 13 2.75 -4.30 -16.99
N ARG A 14 1.44 -4.09 -17.08
CA ARG A 14 0.87 -2.79 -17.42
C ARG A 14 1.02 -1.77 -16.30
N LEU A 15 0.82 -2.19 -15.05
CA LEU A 15 1.03 -1.31 -13.89
C LEU A 15 2.49 -0.86 -13.78
N CYS A 16 3.43 -1.72 -14.13
CA CYS A 16 4.87 -1.44 -14.14
C CYS A 16 5.39 -0.89 -15.49
N SER A 17 4.52 -0.35 -16.35
CA SER A 17 4.92 0.20 -17.64
C SER A 17 5.98 1.29 -17.51
N ALA A 18 7.00 1.25 -18.35
CA ALA A 18 8.08 2.23 -18.36
C ALA A 18 7.55 3.66 -18.52
N GLY A 19 8.06 4.58 -17.74
CA GLY A 19 7.67 6.00 -17.76
C GLY A 19 6.33 6.32 -17.11
N LYS A 20 5.66 5.34 -16.51
CA LYS A 20 4.39 5.54 -15.79
C LYS A 20 4.49 5.13 -14.33
N GLY A 21 3.69 5.77 -13.49
CA GLY A 21 3.56 5.44 -12.07
C GLY A 21 2.15 5.00 -11.70
N ILE A 22 1.99 4.57 -10.44
CA ILE A 22 0.69 4.28 -9.84
C ILE A 22 0.34 5.43 -8.90
N LEU A 23 -0.82 6.06 -9.12
CA LEU A 23 -1.33 7.11 -8.25
C LEU A 23 -1.92 6.50 -6.97
N ALA A 24 -1.34 6.82 -5.82
CA ALA A 24 -1.92 6.50 -4.52
C ALA A 24 -2.86 7.64 -4.09
N SER A 25 -4.16 7.41 -4.20
CA SER A 25 -5.24 8.37 -3.86
C SER A 25 -6.30 7.74 -2.97
N ASP A 26 -5.85 6.78 -2.16
CA ASP A 26 -6.65 5.91 -1.33
C ASP A 26 -6.76 6.36 0.14
N GLU A 27 -6.48 7.63 0.41
CA GLU A 27 -6.58 8.19 1.75
C GLU A 27 -7.96 7.94 2.35
N SER A 28 -7.95 7.45 3.59
CA SER A 28 -9.20 7.28 4.36
C SER A 28 -9.89 8.62 4.60
N PRO A 29 -11.22 8.63 4.86
CA PRO A 29 -11.94 9.85 5.20
C PRO A 29 -11.30 10.65 6.34
N SER A 30 -10.70 9.99 7.33
CA SER A 30 -10.00 10.65 8.42
C SER A 30 -8.68 11.30 7.98
N THR A 31 -7.89 10.62 7.16
CA THR A 31 -6.64 11.16 6.61
C THR A 31 -6.93 12.33 5.67
N MET A 32 -7.92 12.18 4.79
CA MET A 32 -8.37 13.24 3.89
C MET A 32 -8.88 14.44 4.69
N GLY A 33 -9.64 14.21 5.77
CA GLY A 33 -10.15 15.25 6.64
C GLY A 33 -9.05 16.13 7.24
N LYS A 34 -7.95 15.52 7.69
CA LYS A 34 -6.79 16.28 8.19
C LYS A 34 -6.19 17.21 7.12
N ARG A 35 -6.19 16.81 5.85
CA ARG A 35 -5.71 17.64 4.72
C ARG A 35 -6.71 18.73 4.38
N LEU A 36 -8.00 18.42 4.31
CA LEU A 36 -9.06 19.39 4.02
C LEU A 36 -9.12 20.49 5.08
N VAL A 37 -9.05 20.14 6.36
CA VAL A 37 -9.03 21.13 7.46
C VAL A 37 -7.83 22.07 7.33
N LYS A 38 -6.63 21.56 6.99
CA LYS A 38 -5.47 22.40 6.72
C LYS A 38 -5.68 23.36 5.55
N ALA A 39 -6.52 22.99 4.58
CA ALA A 39 -6.91 23.82 3.43
C ALA A 39 -8.14 24.69 3.72
N GLY A 40 -8.61 24.77 4.97
CA GLY A 40 -9.80 25.56 5.35
C GLY A 40 -11.12 25.02 4.79
N LYS A 41 -11.20 23.70 4.58
CA LYS A 41 -12.39 23.02 4.05
C LYS A 41 -12.93 22.00 5.04
N ASP A 42 -14.25 21.88 5.10
CA ASP A 42 -14.91 20.85 5.90
C ASP A 42 -14.74 19.46 5.30
N ASN A 43 -14.60 18.44 6.16
CA ASN A 43 -14.52 17.05 5.75
C ASN A 43 -15.92 16.46 5.53
N THR A 44 -16.50 16.71 4.38
CA THR A 44 -17.77 16.13 3.95
C THR A 44 -17.56 15.13 2.80
N PRO A 45 -18.49 14.19 2.53
CA PRO A 45 -18.41 13.34 1.36
C PRO A 45 -18.26 14.14 0.05
N GLU A 46 -18.98 15.25 -0.07
CA GLU A 46 -18.92 16.12 -1.25
C GLU A 46 -17.56 16.81 -1.40
N THR A 47 -16.97 17.33 -0.33
CA THR A 47 -15.65 17.95 -0.39
C THR A 47 -14.58 16.93 -0.75
N ARG A 48 -14.69 15.68 -0.24
CA ARG A 48 -13.79 14.58 -0.63
C ARG A 48 -13.99 14.19 -2.09
N ARG A 49 -15.22 14.15 -2.60
CA ARG A 49 -15.54 13.92 -4.00
C ARG A 49 -14.89 14.97 -4.90
N GLN A 50 -15.08 16.25 -4.58
CA GLN A 50 -14.49 17.36 -5.32
C GLN A 50 -12.97 17.31 -5.34
N TYR A 51 -12.34 17.04 -4.19
CA TYR A 51 -10.89 16.91 -4.10
C TYR A 51 -10.35 15.77 -4.99
N ARG A 52 -10.98 14.58 -4.94
CA ARG A 52 -10.59 13.45 -5.80
C ARG A 52 -10.90 13.71 -7.27
N GLY A 53 -11.97 14.44 -7.55
CA GLY A 53 -12.36 14.85 -8.91
C GLY A 53 -11.28 15.69 -9.60
N LEU A 54 -10.47 16.46 -8.86
CA LEU A 54 -9.34 17.22 -9.41
C LEU A 54 -8.30 16.28 -10.07
N PHE A 55 -8.08 15.10 -9.49
CA PHE A 55 -7.15 14.13 -10.06
C PHE A 55 -7.82 13.33 -11.18
N TYR A 56 -8.98 12.73 -10.91
CA TYR A 56 -9.59 11.76 -11.84
C TYR A 56 -10.20 12.43 -13.08
N GLY A 57 -10.50 13.73 -12.99
CA GLY A 57 -10.93 14.54 -14.13
C GLY A 57 -9.78 15.11 -14.97
N ALA A 58 -8.53 15.04 -14.48
CA ALA A 58 -7.36 15.51 -15.20
C ALA A 58 -6.85 14.48 -16.23
N GLU A 59 -6.07 14.95 -17.21
CA GLU A 59 -5.42 14.07 -18.19
C GLU A 59 -4.16 13.44 -17.58
N LEU A 60 -4.26 12.21 -17.09
CA LEU A 60 -3.20 11.47 -16.40
C LEU A 60 -2.64 10.30 -17.21
N GLY A 61 -3.35 9.85 -18.26
CA GLY A 61 -3.03 8.62 -19.00
C GLY A 61 -1.62 8.55 -19.59
N GLY A 62 -0.98 9.70 -19.81
CA GLY A 62 0.41 9.76 -20.26
C GLY A 62 1.43 9.39 -19.18
N ALA A 63 1.13 9.60 -17.89
CA ALA A 63 2.06 9.46 -16.79
C ALA A 63 1.66 8.38 -15.77
N ILE A 64 0.39 7.93 -15.77
CA ILE A 64 -0.17 7.03 -14.77
C ILE A 64 -0.68 5.75 -15.45
N SER A 65 -0.26 4.60 -14.93
CA SER A 65 -0.73 3.28 -15.37
C SER A 65 -1.90 2.75 -14.56
N GLY A 66 -1.97 3.13 -13.27
CA GLY A 66 -3.02 2.72 -12.35
C GLY A 66 -3.26 3.76 -11.25
N ALA A 67 -4.45 3.72 -10.65
CA ALA A 67 -4.81 4.56 -9.51
C ALA A 67 -5.43 3.69 -8.40
N ILE A 68 -4.92 3.83 -7.18
CA ILE A 68 -5.47 3.17 -5.99
C ILE A 68 -6.53 4.10 -5.40
N LEU A 69 -7.78 3.65 -5.38
CA LEU A 69 -8.90 4.40 -4.84
C LEU A 69 -9.25 3.94 -3.42
N HIS A 70 -9.81 4.86 -2.63
CA HIS A 70 -10.54 4.46 -1.42
C HIS A 70 -11.90 3.86 -1.84
N PRO A 71 -12.45 2.84 -1.14
CA PRO A 71 -13.73 2.22 -1.52
C PRO A 71 -14.87 3.21 -1.79
N GLU A 72 -15.00 4.28 -1.00
CA GLU A 72 -16.06 5.30 -1.22
C GLU A 72 -15.96 5.98 -2.60
N ALA A 73 -14.77 6.04 -3.19
CA ALA A 73 -14.54 6.70 -4.48
C ALA A 73 -15.00 5.88 -5.67
N LEU A 74 -15.20 4.55 -5.51
CA LEU A 74 -15.70 3.69 -6.58
C LEU A 74 -17.11 4.07 -7.05
N ASP A 75 -17.91 4.64 -6.16
CA ASP A 75 -19.31 5.05 -6.43
C ASP A 75 -19.45 6.57 -6.71
N MET A 76 -18.36 7.32 -6.64
CA MET A 76 -18.36 8.77 -6.87
C MET A 76 -18.29 9.12 -8.36
N LYS A 77 -18.78 10.31 -8.69
CA LYS A 77 -18.82 10.84 -10.06
C LYS A 77 -18.16 12.21 -10.16
N LEU A 78 -17.66 12.51 -11.34
CA LEU A 78 -17.26 13.86 -11.75
C LEU A 78 -18.49 14.77 -11.93
N ASP A 79 -18.27 16.07 -12.06
CA ASP A 79 -19.36 17.04 -12.28
C ASP A 79 -20.01 16.87 -13.66
N ASP A 80 -19.33 16.23 -14.63
CA ASP A 80 -19.86 15.88 -15.95
C ASP A 80 -20.71 14.61 -15.96
N GLY A 81 -20.88 13.94 -14.81
CA GLY A 81 -21.72 12.76 -14.63
C GLY A 81 -21.00 11.42 -14.82
N ARG A 82 -19.78 11.39 -15.39
CA ARG A 82 -18.98 10.16 -15.49
C ARG A 82 -18.56 9.69 -14.10
N SER A 83 -18.57 8.38 -13.85
CA SER A 83 -17.96 7.83 -12.64
C SER A 83 -16.44 8.04 -12.65
N PHE A 84 -15.80 8.05 -11.48
CA PHE A 84 -14.35 8.11 -11.41
C PHE A 84 -13.69 6.92 -12.10
N VAL A 85 -14.32 5.74 -12.02
CA VAL A 85 -13.86 4.52 -12.70
C VAL A 85 -13.88 4.70 -14.22
N GLU A 86 -15.00 5.19 -14.78
CA GLU A 86 -15.12 5.46 -16.24
C GLU A 86 -14.11 6.50 -16.70
N ALA A 87 -13.92 7.58 -15.93
CA ALA A 87 -12.96 8.64 -16.25
C ALA A 87 -11.52 8.13 -16.31
N LEU A 88 -11.11 7.24 -15.39
CA LEU A 88 -9.80 6.61 -15.38
C LEU A 88 -9.65 5.59 -16.52
N HIS A 89 -10.63 4.71 -16.70
CA HIS A 89 -10.61 3.69 -17.76
C HIS A 89 -10.55 4.31 -19.15
N SER A 90 -11.25 5.43 -19.41
CA SER A 90 -11.20 6.14 -20.68
C SER A 90 -9.81 6.64 -21.07
N GLN A 91 -8.93 6.81 -20.08
CA GLN A 91 -7.53 7.20 -20.26
C GLN A 91 -6.56 6.01 -20.28
N GLY A 92 -7.06 4.77 -20.23
CA GLY A 92 -6.24 3.57 -20.14
C GLY A 92 -5.62 3.33 -18.76
N ILE A 93 -6.08 4.03 -17.73
CA ILE A 93 -5.62 3.90 -16.34
C ILE A 93 -6.42 2.78 -15.66
N MET A 94 -5.73 1.79 -15.11
CA MET A 94 -6.37 0.72 -14.35
C MET A 94 -6.78 1.21 -12.97
N VAL A 95 -7.94 0.73 -12.50
CA VAL A 95 -8.46 1.04 -11.17
C VAL A 95 -8.05 -0.05 -10.19
N GLY A 96 -7.49 0.38 -9.08
CA GLY A 96 -7.24 -0.42 -7.89
C GLY A 96 -7.98 0.12 -6.68
N VAL A 97 -8.05 -0.67 -5.64
CA VAL A 97 -8.77 -0.32 -4.43
C VAL A 97 -8.00 -0.67 -3.17
N LYS A 98 -8.00 0.23 -2.17
CA LYS A 98 -7.55 -0.06 -0.82
C LYS A 98 -8.56 -0.98 -0.14
N VAL A 99 -8.12 -2.14 0.33
CA VAL A 99 -9.03 -3.15 0.89
C VAL A 99 -8.81 -3.41 2.38
N ASP A 100 -7.73 -2.91 2.98
CA ASP A 100 -7.57 -2.94 4.43
C ASP A 100 -8.54 -1.98 5.12
N GLU A 101 -8.99 -2.33 6.33
CA GLU A 101 -9.93 -1.55 7.14
C GLU A 101 -9.26 -0.80 8.30
N GLY A 102 -7.97 -0.54 8.15
CA GLY A 102 -7.15 0.19 9.13
C GLY A 102 -6.43 -0.73 10.11
N LEU A 103 -5.78 -0.11 11.07
CA LEU A 103 -4.90 -0.79 12.03
C LEU A 103 -5.63 -1.10 13.33
N GLU A 104 -5.18 -2.13 14.02
CA GLU A 104 -5.59 -2.48 15.39
C GLU A 104 -4.32 -2.73 16.23
N PRO A 105 -4.33 -2.35 17.52
CA PRO A 105 -3.22 -2.64 18.42
C PRO A 105 -3.02 -4.14 18.59
N MET A 106 -1.77 -4.55 18.70
CA MET A 106 -1.42 -5.91 19.10
C MET A 106 -1.25 -6.00 20.61
N GLU A 107 -1.69 -7.13 21.18
CA GLU A 107 -1.59 -7.38 22.61
C GLU A 107 -0.17 -7.81 23.01
N ALA A 108 0.35 -7.27 24.12
CA ALA A 108 1.65 -7.68 24.68
C ALA A 108 1.70 -9.17 25.02
N SER A 109 0.55 -9.79 25.34
CA SER A 109 0.41 -11.22 25.60
C SER A 109 0.81 -12.13 24.42
N CYS A 110 0.79 -11.61 23.19
CA CYS A 110 1.29 -12.33 22.01
C CYS A 110 2.76 -12.05 21.68
N GLY A 111 3.48 -11.32 22.53
CA GLY A 111 4.89 -10.99 22.36
C GLY A 111 5.15 -9.73 21.50
N ALA A 112 4.12 -8.92 21.28
CA ALA A 112 4.25 -7.63 20.62
C ALA A 112 4.80 -6.56 21.57
N TYR A 113 5.51 -5.59 21.02
CA TYR A 113 5.91 -4.38 21.74
C TYR A 113 4.79 -3.37 21.79
N GLU A 114 4.88 -2.42 22.71
CA GLU A 114 3.93 -1.32 22.81
C GLU A 114 3.88 -0.50 21.51
N GLY A 115 2.65 -0.22 21.05
CA GLY A 115 2.41 0.55 19.83
C GLY A 115 2.45 -0.27 18.54
N GLU A 116 2.82 -1.55 18.56
CA GLU A 116 2.75 -2.40 17.39
C GLU A 116 1.31 -2.73 17.00
N THR A 117 1.09 -2.88 15.70
CA THR A 117 -0.26 -3.06 15.13
C THR A 117 -0.31 -4.23 14.16
N SER A 118 -1.51 -4.79 14.02
CA SER A 118 -1.91 -5.61 12.88
C SER A 118 -2.99 -4.90 12.06
N THR A 119 -3.39 -5.48 10.93
CA THR A 119 -4.32 -4.82 9.99
C THR A 119 -5.65 -5.55 9.95
N LYS A 120 -6.75 -4.79 10.03
CA LYS A 120 -8.13 -5.30 10.02
C LYS A 120 -8.69 -5.50 8.62
N GLY A 121 -9.73 -6.35 8.52
CA GLY A 121 -10.59 -6.48 7.35
C GLY A 121 -10.36 -7.73 6.54
N LEU A 122 -9.59 -8.70 7.04
CA LEU A 122 -9.36 -9.96 6.34
C LEU A 122 -10.61 -10.87 6.35
N GLU A 123 -11.39 -10.80 7.42
CA GLU A 123 -12.54 -11.69 7.66
C GLU A 123 -13.68 -11.47 6.64
N THR A 124 -13.84 -10.25 6.14
CA THR A 124 -14.86 -9.87 5.16
C THR A 124 -14.30 -9.62 3.76
N LEU A 125 -13.00 -9.89 3.57
CA LEU A 125 -12.30 -9.48 2.36
C LEU A 125 -12.84 -10.18 1.11
N GLU A 126 -13.12 -11.47 1.19
CA GLU A 126 -13.56 -12.28 0.05
C GLU A 126 -14.84 -11.71 -0.60
N GLU A 127 -15.85 -11.40 0.21
CA GLU A 127 -17.11 -10.80 -0.28
C GLU A 127 -16.90 -9.43 -0.92
N ARG A 128 -16.01 -8.63 -0.33
CA ARG A 128 -15.70 -7.28 -0.84
C ARG A 128 -14.92 -7.31 -2.14
N LEU A 129 -14.03 -8.29 -2.34
CA LEU A 129 -13.25 -8.41 -3.57
C LEU A 129 -14.13 -8.68 -4.79
N ALA A 130 -15.15 -9.55 -4.67
CA ALA A 130 -16.12 -9.78 -5.73
C ALA A 130 -16.81 -8.48 -6.16
N THR A 131 -17.32 -7.70 -5.19
CA THR A 131 -17.96 -6.41 -5.44
C THR A 131 -16.99 -5.41 -6.11
N TYR A 132 -15.74 -5.34 -5.67
CA TYR A 132 -14.77 -4.41 -6.25
C TYR A 132 -14.38 -4.79 -7.67
N HIS A 133 -14.26 -6.10 -7.94
CA HIS A 133 -13.99 -6.59 -9.28
C HIS A 133 -15.13 -6.22 -10.26
N GLU A 134 -16.39 -6.39 -9.84
CA GLU A 134 -17.58 -5.99 -10.62
C GLU A 134 -17.59 -4.49 -10.90
N LYS A 135 -17.17 -3.66 -9.92
CA LYS A 135 -17.03 -2.20 -10.09
C LYS A 135 -15.83 -1.78 -10.95
N GLY A 136 -15.08 -2.71 -11.52
CA GLY A 136 -13.99 -2.43 -12.44
C GLY A 136 -12.59 -2.39 -11.84
N ALA A 137 -12.43 -2.69 -10.55
CA ALA A 137 -11.09 -2.84 -9.96
C ALA A 137 -10.38 -4.07 -10.53
N ARG A 138 -9.06 -3.94 -10.77
CA ARG A 138 -8.21 -5.02 -11.27
C ARG A 138 -6.98 -5.26 -10.40
N PHE A 139 -6.75 -4.38 -9.45
CA PHE A 139 -5.73 -4.58 -8.41
C PHE A 139 -6.23 -4.06 -7.07
N ALA A 140 -5.63 -4.53 -6.00
CA ALA A 140 -5.96 -4.12 -4.66
C ALA A 140 -4.68 -3.71 -3.90
N LYS A 141 -4.83 -2.98 -2.80
CA LYS A 141 -3.72 -2.64 -1.92
C LYS A 141 -4.08 -2.92 -0.46
N TRP A 142 -3.17 -3.59 0.24
CA TRP A 142 -3.24 -3.83 1.68
C TRP A 142 -1.95 -3.35 2.34
N ARG A 143 -2.09 -2.50 3.34
CA ARG A 143 -0.98 -1.94 4.11
C ARG A 143 -0.89 -2.62 5.47
N ALA A 144 0.26 -3.16 5.80
CA ALA A 144 0.67 -3.53 7.15
C ALA A 144 1.66 -2.47 7.64
N ALA A 145 1.41 -1.84 8.79
CA ALA A 145 2.27 -0.77 9.32
C ALA A 145 2.92 -1.22 10.62
N MET A 146 4.24 -1.24 10.66
CA MET A 146 5.05 -1.74 11.76
C MET A 146 5.99 -0.64 12.28
N PRO A 147 5.77 -0.13 13.49
CA PRO A 147 6.71 0.81 14.11
C PRO A 147 7.98 0.08 14.59
N ILE A 148 9.12 0.77 14.54
CA ILE A 148 10.32 0.33 15.25
C ILE A 148 10.16 0.76 16.72
N CYS A 149 10.19 -0.19 17.64
CA CYS A 149 10.13 0.09 19.07
C CYS A 149 11.35 0.92 19.50
N LYS A 150 11.11 2.04 20.21
CA LYS A 150 12.19 2.97 20.62
C LYS A 150 13.16 2.37 21.60
N ASP A 151 12.67 1.58 22.55
CA ASP A 151 13.50 1.01 23.61
C ASP A 151 14.35 -0.18 23.12
N GLU A 152 13.84 -0.91 22.12
CA GLU A 152 14.48 -2.11 21.59
C GLU A 152 15.19 -1.89 20.24
N TYR A 153 14.92 -0.75 19.58
CA TYR A 153 15.41 -0.44 18.23
C TYR A 153 15.14 -1.57 17.22
N ARG A 154 13.97 -2.20 17.34
CA ARG A 154 13.54 -3.32 16.46
C ARG A 154 12.01 -3.47 16.45
N ILE A 155 11.53 -4.28 15.52
CA ILE A 155 10.15 -4.76 15.46
C ILE A 155 10.10 -6.13 16.12
N SER A 156 9.04 -6.42 16.89
CA SER A 156 8.88 -7.73 17.51
C SER A 156 8.70 -8.82 16.46
N ARG A 157 9.16 -10.03 16.77
CA ARG A 157 8.93 -11.18 15.92
C ARG A 157 7.42 -11.44 15.72
N ALA A 158 6.64 -11.27 16.78
CA ALA A 158 5.19 -11.46 16.75
C ALA A 158 4.52 -10.50 15.74
N ALA A 159 4.93 -9.21 15.70
CA ALA A 159 4.38 -8.25 14.75
C ALA A 159 4.78 -8.58 13.30
N ILE A 160 6.04 -8.96 13.07
CA ILE A 160 6.51 -9.35 11.75
C ILE A 160 5.74 -10.57 11.22
N GLU A 161 5.67 -11.65 12.00
CA GLU A 161 4.99 -12.89 11.61
C GLU A 161 3.47 -12.69 11.39
N LYS A 162 2.80 -11.96 12.28
CA LYS A 162 1.35 -11.68 12.16
C LYS A 162 1.04 -10.89 10.89
N ASN A 163 1.76 -9.80 10.64
CA ASN A 163 1.53 -8.94 9.48
C ASN A 163 1.92 -9.64 8.16
N ALA A 164 3.00 -10.42 8.14
CA ALA A 164 3.39 -11.21 6.98
C ALA A 164 2.34 -12.27 6.63
N ALA A 165 1.80 -12.98 7.64
CA ALA A 165 0.74 -13.96 7.44
C ALA A 165 -0.56 -13.32 6.90
N GLN A 166 -0.92 -12.12 7.40
CA GLN A 166 -2.09 -11.37 6.90
C GLN A 166 -1.89 -10.89 5.45
N LEU A 167 -0.70 -10.37 5.11
CA LEU A 167 -0.37 -9.95 3.74
C LEU A 167 -0.41 -11.13 2.76
N ALA A 168 0.06 -12.30 3.17
CA ALA A 168 0.03 -13.49 2.33
C ALA A 168 -1.40 -14.03 2.15
N ALA A 169 -2.24 -14.03 3.19
CA ALA A 169 -3.65 -14.41 3.10
C ALA A 169 -4.44 -13.44 2.21
N TYR A 170 -4.21 -12.14 2.35
CA TYR A 170 -4.78 -11.12 1.48
C TYR A 170 -4.40 -11.35 0.01
N ALA A 171 -3.12 -11.63 -0.27
CA ALA A 171 -2.65 -11.84 -1.63
C ALA A 171 -3.29 -13.08 -2.27
N GLU A 172 -3.38 -14.19 -1.53
CA GLU A 172 -4.05 -15.42 -1.97
C GLU A 172 -5.52 -15.16 -2.36
N LEU A 173 -6.29 -14.46 -1.49
CA LEU A 173 -7.68 -14.11 -1.75
C LEU A 173 -7.82 -13.22 -3.01
N CYS A 174 -6.98 -12.20 -3.14
CA CYS A 174 -7.01 -11.33 -4.33
C CYS A 174 -6.79 -12.12 -5.63
N ILE A 175 -5.79 -13.00 -5.66
CA ILE A 175 -5.46 -13.83 -6.82
C ILE A 175 -6.64 -14.74 -7.19
N ALA A 176 -7.28 -15.36 -6.18
CA ALA A 176 -8.46 -16.20 -6.39
C ALA A 176 -9.63 -15.44 -7.04
N HIS A 177 -9.73 -14.12 -6.83
CA HIS A 177 -10.73 -13.25 -7.42
C HIS A 177 -10.28 -12.50 -8.69
N GLY A 178 -9.12 -12.85 -9.28
CA GLY A 178 -8.61 -12.19 -10.49
C GLY A 178 -8.18 -10.73 -10.27
N ILE A 179 -7.80 -10.39 -9.05
CA ILE A 179 -7.33 -9.06 -8.63
C ILE A 179 -5.85 -9.16 -8.27
N LEU A 180 -5.01 -8.31 -8.87
CA LEU A 180 -3.58 -8.26 -8.57
C LEU A 180 -3.35 -7.60 -7.20
N PRO A 181 -2.71 -8.28 -6.22
CA PRO A 181 -2.43 -7.66 -4.93
C PRO A 181 -1.17 -6.76 -4.96
N ILE A 182 -1.29 -5.55 -4.42
CA ILE A 182 -0.15 -4.75 -3.97
C ILE A 182 0.07 -5.06 -2.49
N VAL A 183 1.17 -5.70 -2.20
CA VAL A 183 1.60 -6.09 -0.85
C VAL A 183 2.45 -4.97 -0.27
N GLU A 184 1.97 -4.31 0.80
CA GLU A 184 2.64 -3.13 1.40
C GLU A 184 3.07 -3.39 2.86
N PRO A 185 4.21 -4.08 3.07
CA PRO A 185 4.81 -4.25 4.40
C PRO A 185 5.59 -2.97 4.76
N GLU A 186 4.91 -1.98 5.32
CA GLU A 186 5.49 -0.68 5.65
C GLU A 186 6.12 -0.69 7.04
N ILE A 187 7.38 -0.30 7.13
CA ILE A 187 8.03 0.08 8.38
C ILE A 187 7.87 1.59 8.56
N LEU A 188 7.34 2.02 9.70
CA LEU A 188 7.13 3.45 9.96
C LEU A 188 8.47 4.16 10.16
N ILE A 189 8.56 5.37 9.62
CA ILE A 189 9.74 6.24 9.77
C ILE A 189 9.73 7.06 11.06
N ASP A 190 8.69 6.88 11.90
CA ASP A 190 8.59 7.55 13.19
C ASP A 190 9.68 7.05 14.15
N GLY A 191 10.31 7.97 14.88
CA GLY A 191 11.36 7.63 15.85
C GLY A 191 12.74 8.20 15.49
N ASP A 192 13.74 7.82 16.29
CA ASP A 192 15.10 8.35 16.24
C ASP A 192 16.16 7.31 15.84
N HIS A 193 15.74 6.17 15.34
CA HIS A 193 16.60 5.10 14.84
C HIS A 193 17.44 5.57 13.63
N ASP A 194 18.63 5.04 13.50
CA ASP A 194 19.47 5.27 12.31
C ASP A 194 19.07 4.37 11.13
N GLY A 195 19.66 4.62 9.97
CA GLY A 195 19.38 3.83 8.78
C GLY A 195 19.91 2.40 8.85
N GLY A 196 20.88 2.10 9.71
CA GLY A 196 21.38 0.73 9.94
C GLY A 196 20.34 -0.14 10.64
N VAL A 197 19.67 0.39 11.66
CA VAL A 197 18.53 -0.26 12.31
C VAL A 197 17.42 -0.49 11.29
N TYR A 198 17.05 0.54 10.55
CA TYR A 198 16.00 0.43 9.53
C TYR A 198 16.32 -0.63 8.45
N PHE A 199 17.58 -0.70 8.02
CA PHE A 199 18.03 -1.72 7.06
C PHE A 199 17.85 -3.14 7.59
N VAL A 200 18.25 -3.38 8.84
CA VAL A 200 18.12 -4.71 9.45
C VAL A 200 16.65 -5.11 9.57
N GLU A 201 15.80 -4.20 10.03
CA GLU A 201 14.36 -4.46 10.16
C GLU A 201 13.69 -4.64 8.79
N THR A 202 14.07 -3.84 7.77
CA THR A 202 13.59 -4.03 6.40
C THR A 202 13.85 -5.44 5.87
N ARG A 203 15.04 -5.97 6.08
CA ARG A 203 15.38 -7.33 5.65
C ARG A 203 14.56 -8.40 6.38
N LYS A 204 14.34 -8.24 7.69
CA LYS A 204 13.52 -9.18 8.46
C LYS A 204 12.08 -9.17 7.98
N VAL A 205 11.48 -7.98 7.84
CA VAL A 205 10.09 -7.81 7.41
C VAL A 205 9.87 -8.33 6.00
N LEU A 206 10.72 -7.94 5.05
CA LEU A 206 10.60 -8.39 3.66
C LEU A 206 10.85 -9.91 3.54
N GLY A 207 11.89 -10.44 4.21
CA GLY A 207 12.19 -11.87 4.19
C GLY A 207 11.03 -12.72 4.72
N GLU A 208 10.43 -12.33 5.84
CA GLU A 208 9.27 -13.04 6.39
C GLU A 208 8.04 -12.88 5.50
N CYS A 209 7.83 -11.69 4.91
CA CYS A 209 6.72 -11.46 3.99
C CYS A 209 6.84 -12.37 2.74
N MET A 210 8.02 -12.44 2.10
CA MET A 210 8.26 -13.32 0.96
C MET A 210 8.09 -14.79 1.35
N HIS A 211 8.62 -15.19 2.51
CA HIS A 211 8.43 -16.54 3.02
C HIS A 211 6.95 -16.90 3.19
N ALA A 212 6.16 -16.03 3.84
CA ALA A 212 4.74 -16.25 4.06
C ALA A 212 3.94 -16.34 2.74
N LEU A 213 4.27 -15.50 1.74
CA LEU A 213 3.67 -15.55 0.41
C LEU A 213 3.92 -16.91 -0.28
N VAL A 214 5.17 -17.35 -0.30
CA VAL A 214 5.57 -18.63 -0.91
C VAL A 214 4.93 -19.82 -0.18
N GLN A 215 4.85 -19.81 1.14
CA GLN A 215 4.20 -20.87 1.94
C GLN A 215 2.71 -21.02 1.63
N ARG A 216 2.04 -19.95 1.20
CA ARG A 216 0.64 -19.97 0.73
C ARG A 216 0.50 -20.27 -0.76
N GLY A 217 1.59 -20.58 -1.47
CA GLY A 217 1.57 -20.86 -2.90
C GLY A 217 1.33 -19.62 -3.76
N VAL A 218 1.51 -18.41 -3.22
CA VAL A 218 1.40 -17.17 -3.99
C VAL A 218 2.58 -17.06 -4.96
N ARG A 219 2.29 -16.90 -6.22
CA ARG A 219 3.30 -16.63 -7.26
C ARG A 219 3.78 -15.19 -7.12
N LEU A 220 5.08 -14.98 -7.01
CA LEU A 220 5.67 -13.65 -6.82
C LEU A 220 5.54 -12.74 -8.05
N ASP A 221 5.36 -13.31 -9.24
CA ASP A 221 5.06 -12.56 -10.47
C ASP A 221 3.56 -12.13 -10.57
N HIS A 222 2.73 -12.55 -9.62
CA HIS A 222 1.33 -12.13 -9.48
C HIS A 222 1.11 -11.16 -8.32
N ILE A 223 2.16 -10.48 -7.86
CA ILE A 223 2.06 -9.41 -6.86
C ILE A 223 2.81 -8.16 -7.33
N LEU A 224 2.50 -7.02 -6.72
CA LEU A 224 3.39 -5.87 -6.68
C LEU A 224 3.83 -5.63 -5.24
N LEU A 225 5.12 -5.50 -5.02
CA LEU A 225 5.67 -5.12 -3.73
C LEU A 225 5.73 -3.60 -3.62
N LYS A 226 5.09 -3.05 -2.59
CA LYS A 226 5.22 -1.63 -2.23
C LYS A 226 5.97 -1.54 -0.90
N CYS A 227 7.26 -1.24 -0.97
CA CYS A 227 8.13 -1.10 0.19
C CYS A 227 8.62 0.34 0.37
N GLN A 228 9.14 0.62 1.56
CA GLN A 228 9.79 1.89 1.90
C GLN A 228 11.25 1.89 1.46
N MET A 229 11.81 3.10 1.32
CA MET A 229 13.26 3.27 1.24
C MET A 229 13.89 3.08 2.63
N VAL A 230 15.11 2.59 2.68
CA VAL A 230 15.89 2.46 3.91
C VAL A 230 16.38 3.85 4.33
N THR A 231 15.68 4.45 5.30
CA THR A 231 15.98 5.80 5.81
C THR A 231 16.12 5.78 7.34
N PRO A 232 16.82 6.74 7.93
CA PRO A 232 16.71 6.95 9.37
C PRO A 232 15.32 7.46 9.74
N GLY A 233 14.97 7.37 11.01
CA GLY A 233 13.76 7.93 11.58
C GLY A 233 13.72 9.45 11.45
N VAL A 234 12.52 10.02 11.45
CA VAL A 234 12.29 11.48 11.28
C VAL A 234 12.90 12.30 12.41
N ASP A 235 13.06 11.71 13.60
CA ASP A 235 13.63 12.36 14.77
C ASP A 235 15.14 12.13 14.91
N TRP A 236 15.75 11.36 14.00
CA TRP A 236 17.18 11.07 14.05
C TRP A 236 18.04 12.34 13.88
N LYS A 237 18.92 12.61 14.84
CA LYS A 237 19.77 13.79 14.89
C LYS A 237 21.25 13.48 14.60
N GLY A 238 21.57 12.22 14.33
CA GLY A 238 22.96 11.81 14.10
C GLY A 238 23.57 12.41 12.84
N ASN A 239 24.90 12.33 12.76
CA ASN A 239 25.69 12.67 11.60
C ASN A 239 26.16 11.36 10.94
N GLY A 240 26.13 11.29 9.63
CA GLY A 240 26.57 10.09 8.93
C GLY A 240 26.03 9.94 7.53
N PRO A 241 26.30 8.79 6.90
CA PRO A 241 26.01 8.57 5.48
C PRO A 241 24.51 8.56 5.17
N TRP A 242 23.65 8.41 6.17
CA TRP A 242 22.19 8.36 6.02
C TRP A 242 21.52 9.68 5.60
N ARG A 243 22.32 10.76 5.47
CA ARG A 243 21.86 12.04 4.89
C ARG A 243 22.12 12.12 3.38
N ASP A 244 22.89 11.18 2.84
CA ASP A 244 23.22 11.12 1.43
C ASP A 244 22.20 10.26 0.66
N PRO A 245 21.49 10.82 -0.35
CA PRO A 245 20.49 10.06 -1.14
C PRO A 245 21.08 8.83 -1.85
N ALA A 246 22.34 8.86 -2.30
CA ALA A 246 22.97 7.74 -2.95
C ALA A 246 23.21 6.57 -1.98
N THR A 247 23.52 6.88 -0.72
CA THR A 247 23.64 5.89 0.35
C THR A 247 22.27 5.26 0.64
N ILE A 248 21.21 6.06 0.79
CA ILE A 248 19.84 5.57 0.98
C ILE A 248 19.43 4.64 -0.16
N ALA A 249 19.65 5.06 -1.41
CA ALA A 249 19.33 4.26 -2.58
C ALA A 249 20.08 2.91 -2.58
N ARG A 250 21.38 2.92 -2.31
CA ARG A 250 22.21 1.70 -2.27
C ARG A 250 21.69 0.73 -1.19
N TRP A 251 21.47 1.17 0.03
CA TRP A 251 21.01 0.30 1.11
C TRP A 251 19.59 -0.22 0.86
N THR A 252 18.73 0.58 0.23
CA THR A 252 17.39 0.13 -0.19
C THR A 252 17.49 -1.01 -1.21
N LEU A 253 18.33 -0.84 -2.25
CA LEU A 253 18.56 -1.88 -3.24
C LEU A 253 19.20 -3.13 -2.64
N ASP A 254 20.14 -2.97 -1.72
CA ASP A 254 20.81 -4.09 -1.05
C ASP A 254 19.82 -4.87 -0.15
N ALA A 255 18.90 -4.18 0.55
CA ALA A 255 17.84 -4.85 1.29
C ALA A 255 16.93 -5.68 0.38
N LEU A 256 16.47 -5.10 -0.73
CA LEU A 256 15.63 -5.79 -1.72
C LEU A 256 16.35 -7.01 -2.33
N ARG A 257 17.58 -6.87 -2.81
CA ARG A 257 18.36 -7.97 -3.42
C ARG A 257 18.61 -9.14 -2.49
N GLN A 258 18.55 -8.93 -1.18
CA GLN A 258 18.80 -9.96 -0.18
C GLN A 258 17.52 -10.67 0.27
N THR A 259 16.35 -10.18 -0.09
CA THR A 259 15.08 -10.66 0.46
C THR A 259 13.99 -10.95 -0.57
N VAL A 260 14.08 -10.35 -1.77
CA VAL A 260 13.06 -10.46 -2.83
C VAL A 260 13.57 -11.19 -4.05
#